data_183e64cdf36d5576f283fda4b1b6d4bd
#
_entry.id   183e64cdf36d5576f283fda4b1b6d4bd
#
_cell.length_a   1.000
_cell.length_b   1.000
_cell.length_c   1.000
_cell.angle_alpha   90.00
_cell.angle_beta   90.00
_cell.angle_gamma   90.00
#
_symmetry.space_group_name_H-M   'P 1'
#
loop_
_entity.id
_entity.type
_entity.pdbx_description
1 polymer ?
#
loop_
_entity_poly.entity_id
_entity_poly.type
_entity_poly.pdbx_seq_one_letter_code
_entity_poly.pdbx_strand_id
1 'polypeptide(L)'
;MAIQLKDHFTFSKIIRFTFPSIIMMIFTSIYGIVDGFFVSNYVGKTAFASVNLIMPFIMITSGIGFVFGTGGSALVSLQLGKKETVQANRYFTMMIAITIILGSITSIIGYCFMEQIAYLLGATEAMIDDCVLYGKINMIFNVPFMLQTLFQSLFITAQKPKLGLYTTLAAGFSNMIFDFILIAVFPLGITGAALATGISQSIGGFFPVIYFMKKNRSLLRIVPTKLEAFPIIRAASNGASEFMTNISSSLVSMLFNIQLLKYLGENGVAAYGVLMYAQFIFVAIFFGYTVGISPVISYHYGAENASEVKNLFQKSYIFIGISSVLITVICKLFSPYLAQLFVGYSTELLEITVKAFSLYCFTFLFSGLNTMTSAFFTALNNGKISACISFVRTLLFQTTCILVLPQLFGPNGIWLSTACAEILALTISIYFLVTRKDEYRYKKNR
;
A
#
# COMPACT_ATOMS: atom_id res chain seq x y z
N MET A 1 24.44 -7.34 -16.67
CA MET A 1 23.98 -5.97 -17.00
C MET A 1 22.78 -5.62 -16.14
N ALA A 2 22.63 -4.36 -15.73
CA ALA A 2 21.42 -3.92 -15.02
C ALA A 2 20.23 -3.91 -16.00
N ILE A 3 19.08 -4.42 -15.58
CA ILE A 3 17.86 -4.42 -16.38
C ILE A 3 17.35 -2.99 -16.49
N GLN A 4 17.04 -2.53 -17.70
CA GLN A 4 16.57 -1.18 -18.02
C GLN A 4 15.09 -1.20 -18.42
N LEU A 5 14.37 -0.08 -18.23
CA LEU A 5 12.96 0.03 -18.61
C LEU A 5 12.72 -0.25 -20.10
N LYS A 6 13.69 0.07 -20.96
CA LYS A 6 13.63 -0.11 -22.43
C LYS A 6 13.84 -1.55 -22.91
N ASP A 7 14.27 -2.45 -22.01
CA ASP A 7 14.58 -3.83 -22.41
C ASP A 7 13.32 -4.59 -22.82
N HIS A 8 13.51 -5.62 -23.64
CA HIS A 8 12.50 -6.66 -23.80
C HIS A 8 12.44 -7.53 -22.53
N PHE A 9 11.25 -7.71 -21.97
CA PHE A 9 11.03 -8.41 -20.72
C PHE A 9 10.62 -9.88 -20.93
N THR A 10 11.55 -10.79 -20.72
CA THR A 10 11.25 -12.21 -20.51
C THR A 10 10.66 -12.42 -19.11
N PHE A 11 10.04 -13.56 -18.86
CA PHE A 11 9.46 -13.88 -17.53
C PHE A 11 10.51 -13.78 -16.41
N SER A 12 11.71 -14.30 -16.62
CA SER A 12 12.82 -14.22 -15.68
C SER A 12 13.27 -12.78 -15.42
N LYS A 13 13.31 -11.91 -16.46
CA LYS A 13 13.63 -10.50 -16.30
C LYS A 13 12.56 -9.74 -15.49
N ILE A 14 11.28 -10.03 -15.72
CA ILE A 14 10.17 -9.45 -14.95
C ILE A 14 10.37 -9.77 -13.47
N ILE A 15 10.49 -11.05 -13.11
CA ILE A 15 10.67 -11.48 -11.73
C ILE A 15 11.89 -10.79 -11.13
N ARG A 16 13.04 -10.84 -11.80
CA ARG A 16 14.30 -10.25 -11.30
C ARG A 16 14.21 -8.73 -11.11
N PHE A 17 13.41 -8.05 -11.93
CA PHE A 17 13.22 -6.60 -11.84
C PHE A 17 12.24 -6.21 -10.74
N THR A 18 11.15 -6.97 -10.56
CA THR A 18 10.10 -6.68 -9.57
C THR A 18 10.41 -7.27 -8.19
N PHE A 19 11.31 -8.25 -8.09
CA PHE A 19 11.65 -8.91 -6.83
C PHE A 19 12.07 -7.93 -5.72
N PRO A 20 12.93 -6.90 -5.97
CA PRO A 20 13.27 -5.93 -4.94
C PRO A 20 12.05 -5.16 -4.41
N SER A 21 11.08 -4.80 -5.25
CA SER A 21 9.87 -4.10 -4.81
C SER A 21 8.91 -5.02 -4.05
N ILE A 22 8.83 -6.30 -4.40
CA ILE A 22 8.06 -7.29 -3.62
C ILE A 22 8.64 -7.42 -2.22
N ILE A 23 9.95 -7.64 -2.10
CA ILE A 23 10.63 -7.76 -0.80
C ILE A 23 10.49 -6.46 0.01
N MET A 24 10.60 -5.29 -0.64
CA MET A 24 10.40 -3.99 -0.01
C MET A 24 9.01 -3.89 0.65
N MET A 25 7.94 -4.31 -0.04
CA MET A 25 6.57 -4.26 0.50
C MET A 25 6.34 -5.29 1.61
N ILE A 26 6.85 -6.51 1.45
CA ILE A 26 6.78 -7.54 2.51
C ILE A 26 7.50 -7.05 3.76
N PHE A 27 8.71 -6.50 3.61
CA PHE A 27 9.49 -6.01 4.75
C PHE A 27 8.81 -4.81 5.44
N THR A 28 8.19 -3.91 4.66
CA THR A 28 7.37 -2.81 5.20
C THR A 28 6.22 -3.33 6.07
N SER A 29 5.56 -4.42 5.65
CA SER A 29 4.51 -5.05 6.45
C SER A 29 5.05 -5.68 7.74
N ILE A 30 6.21 -6.33 7.67
CA ILE A 30 6.83 -7.00 8.82
C ILE A 30 7.27 -5.99 9.88
N TYR A 31 7.98 -4.92 9.51
CA TYR A 31 8.44 -3.98 10.54
C TYR A 31 7.28 -3.23 11.21
N GLY A 32 6.18 -2.97 10.49
CA GLY A 32 4.97 -2.42 11.10
C GLY A 32 4.33 -3.34 12.14
N ILE A 33 4.40 -4.68 11.93
CA ILE A 33 3.96 -5.66 12.93
C ILE A 33 4.89 -5.64 14.17
N VAL A 34 6.21 -5.50 13.95
CA VAL A 34 7.19 -5.43 15.05
C VAL A 34 7.01 -4.15 15.88
N ASP A 35 6.77 -3.01 15.24
CA ASP A 35 6.46 -1.74 15.93
C ASP A 35 5.24 -1.92 16.85
N GLY A 36 4.14 -2.48 16.33
CA GLY A 36 2.95 -2.79 17.13
C GLY A 36 3.24 -3.75 18.29
N PHE A 37 4.13 -4.72 18.11
CA PHE A 37 4.57 -5.64 19.17
C PHE A 37 5.28 -4.89 20.31
N PHE A 38 6.21 -3.98 20.01
CA PHE A 38 6.89 -3.19 21.02
C PHE A 38 5.93 -2.31 21.79
N VAL A 39 5.04 -1.59 21.13
CA VAL A 39 4.04 -0.74 21.78
C VAL A 39 3.13 -1.57 22.69
N SER A 40 2.59 -2.68 22.20
CA SER A 40 1.66 -3.52 22.96
C SER A 40 2.29 -4.12 24.23
N ASN A 41 3.54 -4.61 24.15
CA ASN A 41 4.17 -5.37 25.22
C ASN A 41 4.92 -4.51 26.22
N TYR A 42 5.46 -3.36 25.81
CA TYR A 42 6.31 -2.54 26.68
C TYR A 42 5.66 -1.22 27.11
N VAL A 43 4.72 -0.68 26.34
CA VAL A 43 4.03 0.58 26.71
C VAL A 43 2.69 0.29 27.37
N GLY A 44 1.92 -0.65 26.85
CA GLY A 44 0.68 -1.11 27.45
C GLY A 44 -0.55 -1.00 26.56
N LYS A 45 -1.67 -1.53 27.05
CA LYS A 45 -2.91 -1.67 26.29
C LYS A 45 -3.53 -0.35 25.84
N THR A 46 -3.56 0.65 26.72
CA THR A 46 -4.15 1.97 26.41
C THR A 46 -3.35 2.68 25.34
N ALA A 47 -2.02 2.69 25.46
CA ALA A 47 -1.14 3.26 24.45
C ALA A 47 -1.26 2.55 23.09
N PHE A 48 -1.32 1.22 23.09
CA PHE A 48 -1.53 0.45 21.86
C PHE A 48 -2.88 0.75 21.20
N ALA A 49 -3.94 0.88 22.00
CA ALA A 49 -5.26 1.27 21.51
C ALA A 49 -5.24 2.70 20.94
N SER A 50 -4.54 3.64 21.59
CA SER A 50 -4.38 5.03 21.15
C SER A 50 -3.64 5.13 19.82
N VAL A 51 -2.54 4.37 19.66
CA VAL A 51 -1.81 4.27 18.38
C VAL A 51 -2.73 3.78 17.27
N ASN A 52 -3.46 2.67 17.49
CA ASN A 52 -4.37 2.12 16.49
C ASN A 52 -5.52 3.06 16.13
N LEU A 53 -5.99 3.88 17.08
CA LEU A 53 -7.05 4.85 16.84
C LEU A 53 -6.59 6.00 15.92
N ILE A 54 -5.35 6.48 16.07
CA ILE A 54 -4.79 7.59 15.27
C ILE A 54 -4.22 7.11 13.92
N MET A 55 -3.83 5.83 13.81
CA MET A 55 -3.23 5.26 12.58
C MET A 55 -4.04 5.54 11.30
N PRO A 56 -5.38 5.42 11.24
CA PRO A 56 -6.14 5.74 10.03
C PRO A 56 -5.90 7.17 9.53
N PHE A 57 -5.82 8.15 10.43
CA PHE A 57 -5.53 9.53 10.06
C PHE A 57 -4.11 9.68 9.49
N ILE A 58 -3.10 9.07 10.14
CA ILE A 58 -1.71 9.06 9.66
C ILE A 58 -1.63 8.39 8.28
N MET A 59 -2.35 7.27 8.06
CA MET A 59 -2.37 6.57 6.78
C MET A 59 -3.06 7.38 5.67
N ILE A 60 -4.10 8.14 5.98
CA ILE A 60 -4.74 9.04 5.01
C ILE A 60 -3.77 10.14 4.58
N THR A 61 -3.08 10.78 5.52
CA THR A 61 -2.13 11.85 5.19
C THR A 61 -0.94 11.32 4.39
N SER A 62 -0.36 10.18 4.79
CA SER A 62 0.73 9.55 4.04
C SER A 62 0.29 8.99 2.68
N GLY A 63 -0.99 8.66 2.53
CA GLY A 63 -1.61 8.23 1.27
C GLY A 63 -1.41 9.21 0.12
N ILE A 64 -1.26 10.51 0.42
CA ILE A 64 -0.90 11.53 -0.58
C ILE A 64 0.46 11.22 -1.22
N GLY A 65 1.42 10.72 -0.44
CA GLY A 65 2.72 10.26 -0.96
C GLY A 65 2.58 9.08 -1.94
N PHE A 66 1.68 8.14 -1.67
CA PHE A 66 1.36 7.06 -2.61
C PHE A 66 0.69 7.58 -3.90
N VAL A 67 -0.22 8.55 -3.79
CA VAL A 67 -0.87 9.17 -4.96
C VAL A 67 0.16 9.72 -5.94
N PHE A 68 1.07 10.55 -5.45
CA PHE A 68 2.13 11.13 -6.29
C PHE A 68 3.25 10.14 -6.61
N GLY A 69 3.42 9.09 -5.79
CA GLY A 69 4.34 7.99 -6.04
C GLY A 69 3.91 7.17 -7.24
N THR A 70 2.74 6.55 -7.21
CA THR A 70 2.24 5.68 -8.27
C THR A 70 1.83 6.46 -9.51
N GLY A 71 1.01 7.52 -9.36
CA GLY A 71 0.56 8.35 -10.47
C GLY A 71 1.68 9.16 -11.10
N GLY A 72 2.61 9.70 -10.30
CA GLY A 72 3.79 10.40 -10.77
C GLY A 72 4.79 9.46 -11.46
N SER A 73 5.00 8.28 -10.92
CA SER A 73 5.83 7.23 -11.53
C SER A 73 5.36 6.88 -12.94
N ALA A 74 4.04 6.69 -13.12
CA ALA A 74 3.47 6.44 -14.43
C ALA A 74 3.70 7.62 -15.39
N LEU A 75 3.48 8.85 -14.94
CA LEU A 75 3.67 10.04 -15.76
C LEU A 75 5.13 10.26 -16.16
N VAL A 76 6.07 10.11 -15.21
CA VAL A 76 7.52 10.23 -15.46
C VAL A 76 8.01 9.14 -16.40
N SER A 77 7.59 7.88 -16.19
CA SER A 77 7.96 6.75 -17.04
C SER A 77 7.44 6.92 -18.47
N LEU A 78 6.24 7.47 -18.65
CA LEU A 78 5.67 7.82 -19.95
C LEU A 78 6.60 8.79 -20.71
N GLN A 79 7.10 9.85 -20.04
CA GLN A 79 8.01 10.81 -20.67
C GLN A 79 9.37 10.18 -21.02
N LEU A 80 9.87 9.30 -20.14
CA LEU A 80 11.09 8.53 -20.46
C LEU A 80 10.90 7.64 -21.68
N GLY A 81 9.73 7.03 -21.86
CA GLY A 81 9.38 6.24 -23.04
C GLY A 81 9.35 7.08 -24.32
N LYS A 82 8.84 8.30 -24.25
CA LYS A 82 8.87 9.30 -25.32
C LYS A 82 10.26 9.87 -25.62
N LYS A 83 11.27 9.48 -24.85
CA LYS A 83 12.65 10.03 -24.89
C LYS A 83 12.75 11.50 -24.44
N GLU A 84 11.72 12.03 -23.79
CA GLU A 84 11.67 13.39 -23.26
C GLU A 84 12.29 13.48 -21.85
N THR A 85 13.60 13.20 -21.74
CA THR A 85 14.31 13.09 -20.46
C THR A 85 14.27 14.40 -19.65
N VAL A 86 14.32 15.57 -20.32
CA VAL A 86 14.23 16.86 -19.65
C VAL A 86 12.87 17.01 -18.95
N GLN A 87 11.81 16.68 -19.66
CA GLN A 87 10.45 16.75 -19.13
C GLN A 87 10.22 15.71 -18.02
N ALA A 88 10.77 14.52 -18.17
CA ALA A 88 10.74 13.49 -17.12
C ALA A 88 11.39 13.97 -15.82
N ASN A 89 12.55 14.65 -15.89
CA ASN A 89 13.22 15.22 -14.71
C ASN A 89 12.41 16.36 -14.08
N ARG A 90 11.77 17.21 -14.89
CA ARG A 90 10.87 18.24 -14.37
C ARG A 90 9.69 17.64 -13.63
N TYR A 91 9.01 16.67 -14.21
CA TYR A 91 7.88 15.98 -13.56
C TYR A 91 8.30 15.23 -12.31
N PHE A 92 9.44 14.55 -12.34
CA PHE A 92 10.02 13.92 -11.15
C PHE A 92 10.22 14.93 -10.01
N THR A 93 10.80 16.09 -10.31
CA THR A 93 11.00 17.15 -9.33
C THR A 93 9.68 17.74 -8.82
N MET A 94 8.70 17.93 -9.72
CA MET A 94 7.36 18.40 -9.33
C MET A 94 6.66 17.45 -8.37
N MET A 95 6.78 16.13 -8.56
CA MET A 95 6.19 15.14 -7.64
C MET A 95 6.80 15.24 -6.24
N ILE A 96 8.10 15.42 -6.14
CA ILE A 96 8.79 15.61 -4.86
C ILE A 96 8.35 16.93 -4.21
N ALA A 97 8.36 18.04 -4.97
CA ALA A 97 8.02 19.36 -4.46
C ALA A 97 6.57 19.44 -3.97
N ILE A 98 5.60 18.94 -4.75
CA ILE A 98 4.18 18.95 -4.35
C ILE A 98 3.93 18.06 -3.12
N THR A 99 4.64 16.92 -3.01
CA THR A 99 4.56 16.05 -1.82
C THR A 99 5.08 16.78 -0.58
N ILE A 100 6.18 17.53 -0.68
CA ILE A 100 6.70 18.33 0.42
C ILE A 100 5.69 19.43 0.81
N ILE A 101 5.15 20.15 -0.17
CA ILE A 101 4.19 21.24 0.08
C ILE A 101 2.93 20.71 0.77
N LEU A 102 2.29 19.69 0.19
CA LEU A 102 1.08 19.10 0.77
C LEU A 102 1.37 18.43 2.10
N GLY A 103 2.53 17.77 2.22
CA GLY A 103 2.98 17.18 3.48
C GLY A 103 3.15 18.24 4.58
N SER A 104 3.74 19.38 4.27
CA SER A 104 3.89 20.49 5.22
C SER A 104 2.53 21.07 5.63
N ILE A 105 1.62 21.27 4.67
CA ILE A 105 0.27 21.77 4.95
C ILE A 105 -0.48 20.78 5.85
N THR A 106 -0.51 19.49 5.50
CA THR A 106 -1.19 18.48 6.30
C THR A 106 -0.52 18.26 7.66
N SER A 107 0.80 18.41 7.77
CA SER A 107 1.53 18.38 9.04
C SER A 107 1.08 19.51 9.96
N ILE A 108 1.02 20.74 9.46
CA ILE A 108 0.60 21.90 10.26
C ILE A 108 -0.85 21.73 10.71
N ILE A 109 -1.75 21.39 9.79
CA ILE A 109 -3.17 21.18 10.10
C ILE A 109 -3.32 20.04 11.11
N GLY A 110 -2.70 18.88 10.86
CA GLY A 110 -2.78 17.74 11.74
C GLY A 110 -2.19 18.00 13.13
N TYR A 111 -1.07 18.74 13.21
CA TYR A 111 -0.45 19.10 14.48
C TYR A 111 -1.34 20.06 15.31
N CYS A 112 -1.91 21.08 14.68
CA CYS A 112 -2.75 22.09 15.33
C CYS A 112 -4.10 21.51 15.79
N PHE A 113 -4.70 20.62 15.02
CA PHE A 113 -6.04 20.07 15.24
C PHE A 113 -6.01 18.62 15.75
N MET A 114 -4.89 18.11 16.25
CA MET A 114 -4.73 16.70 16.63
C MET A 114 -5.72 16.26 17.72
N GLU A 115 -6.00 17.12 18.68
CA GLU A 115 -6.93 16.83 19.75
C GLU A 115 -8.36 16.65 19.23
N GLN A 116 -8.82 17.57 18.37
CA GLN A 116 -10.12 17.50 17.73
C GLN A 116 -10.24 16.26 16.81
N ILE A 117 -9.16 15.94 16.11
CA ILE A 117 -9.08 14.74 15.26
C ILE A 117 -9.19 13.47 16.12
N ALA A 118 -8.49 13.42 17.26
CA ALA A 118 -8.55 12.27 18.16
C ALA A 118 -9.96 12.06 18.72
N TYR A 119 -10.63 13.12 19.17
CA TYR A 119 -12.01 13.03 19.62
C TYR A 119 -12.97 12.60 18.47
N LEU A 120 -12.79 13.14 17.27
CA LEU A 120 -13.57 12.74 16.08
C LEU A 120 -13.43 11.26 15.76
N LEU A 121 -12.24 10.69 15.98
CA LEU A 121 -11.96 9.27 15.80
C LEU A 121 -12.47 8.40 16.96
N GLY A 122 -12.94 8.99 18.06
CA GLY A 122 -13.52 8.29 19.19
C GLY A 122 -12.57 8.08 20.38
N ALA A 123 -11.55 8.93 20.54
CA ALA A 123 -10.68 8.88 21.72
C ALA A 123 -11.48 9.13 22.99
N THR A 124 -11.24 8.28 24.02
CA THR A 124 -11.78 8.45 25.35
C THR A 124 -10.85 9.33 26.18
N GLU A 125 -11.34 9.85 27.33
CA GLU A 125 -10.53 10.63 28.27
C GLU A 125 -9.23 9.90 28.70
N ALA A 126 -9.26 8.56 28.77
CA ALA A 126 -8.09 7.75 29.11
C ALA A 126 -7.08 7.62 27.98
N MET A 127 -7.47 7.93 26.74
CA MET A 127 -6.64 7.73 25.54
C MET A 127 -6.19 9.05 24.89
N ILE A 128 -6.85 10.17 25.25
CA ILE A 128 -6.68 11.43 24.51
C ILE A 128 -5.24 11.94 24.55
N ASP A 129 -4.59 11.89 25.71
CA ASP A 129 -3.22 12.37 25.89
C ASP A 129 -2.24 11.56 25.02
N ASP A 130 -2.37 10.23 25.01
CA ASP A 130 -1.56 9.34 24.20
C ASP A 130 -1.81 9.56 22.69
N CYS A 131 -3.09 9.70 22.30
CA CYS A 131 -3.48 9.98 20.92
C CYS A 131 -2.89 11.30 20.40
N VAL A 132 -2.99 12.35 21.21
CA VAL A 132 -2.49 13.70 20.86
C VAL A 132 -0.98 13.70 20.79
N LEU A 133 -0.30 13.09 21.78
CA LEU A 133 1.16 13.02 21.82
C LEU A 133 1.72 12.24 20.63
N TYR A 134 1.21 11.02 20.42
CA TYR A 134 1.63 10.17 19.30
C TYR A 134 1.34 10.83 17.94
N GLY A 135 0.14 11.37 17.79
CA GLY A 135 -0.28 12.03 16.55
C GLY A 135 0.56 13.26 16.24
N LYS A 136 0.80 14.16 17.21
CA LYS A 136 1.62 15.37 17.02
C LYS A 136 3.06 15.04 16.62
N ILE A 137 3.68 14.04 17.25
CA ILE A 137 5.04 13.62 16.89
C ILE A 137 5.04 13.07 15.46
N ASN A 138 4.08 12.22 15.09
CA ASN A 138 3.99 11.72 13.72
C ASN A 138 3.73 12.82 12.69
N MET A 139 2.99 13.89 13.04
CA MET A 139 2.81 15.04 12.13
C MET A 139 4.10 15.82 11.89
N ILE A 140 5.03 15.88 12.84
CA ILE A 140 6.37 16.45 12.62
C ILE A 140 7.13 15.65 11.55
N PHE A 141 6.99 14.33 11.55
CA PHE A 141 7.64 13.42 10.61
C PHE A 141 6.78 13.06 9.38
N ASN A 142 5.61 13.69 9.20
CA ASN A 142 4.70 13.37 8.09
C ASN A 142 5.31 13.65 6.71
N VAL A 143 6.07 14.74 6.53
CA VAL A 143 6.77 15.03 5.27
C VAL A 143 7.74 13.92 4.88
N PRO A 144 8.70 13.50 5.73
CA PRO A 144 9.55 12.36 5.43
C PRO A 144 8.77 11.05 5.20
N PHE A 145 7.65 10.82 5.90
CA PHE A 145 6.81 9.65 5.66
C PHE A 145 6.18 9.69 4.25
N MET A 146 5.60 10.81 3.86
CA MET A 146 5.06 10.99 2.51
C MET A 146 6.14 10.85 1.42
N LEU A 147 7.35 11.34 1.67
CA LEU A 147 8.48 11.16 0.76
C LEU A 147 8.91 9.69 0.68
N GLN A 148 8.94 8.97 1.80
CA GLN A 148 9.25 7.55 1.81
C GLN A 148 8.27 6.74 0.94
N THR A 149 6.97 6.99 1.07
CA THR A 149 5.93 6.33 0.25
C THR A 149 6.02 6.74 -1.23
N LEU A 150 6.28 8.00 -1.53
CA LEU A 150 6.54 8.51 -2.87
C LEU A 150 7.70 7.75 -3.54
N PHE A 151 8.83 7.65 -2.85
CA PHE A 151 10.04 7.05 -3.40
C PHE A 151 9.96 5.54 -3.58
N GLN A 152 9.04 4.83 -2.93
CA GLN A 152 8.80 3.41 -3.19
C GLN A 152 8.55 3.12 -4.69
N SER A 153 7.81 3.99 -5.36
CA SER A 153 7.56 3.90 -6.81
C SER A 153 8.64 4.59 -7.64
N LEU A 154 9.11 5.76 -7.20
CA LEU A 154 10.05 6.56 -7.99
C LEU A 154 11.45 5.94 -8.10
N PHE A 155 11.91 5.14 -7.14
CA PHE A 155 13.15 4.38 -7.27
C PHE A 155 13.11 3.40 -8.45
N ILE A 156 11.97 2.81 -8.71
CA ILE A 156 11.78 1.85 -9.80
C ILE A 156 11.79 2.59 -11.14
N THR A 157 11.07 3.71 -11.21
CA THR A 157 11.11 4.64 -12.36
C THR A 157 12.52 5.12 -12.68
N ALA A 158 13.32 5.39 -11.65
CA ALA A 158 14.72 5.79 -11.78
C ALA A 158 15.67 4.61 -12.10
N GLN A 159 15.14 3.41 -12.35
CA GLN A 159 15.90 2.17 -12.59
C GLN A 159 16.85 1.80 -11.43
N LYS A 160 16.44 2.12 -10.21
CA LYS A 160 17.20 1.85 -8.98
C LYS A 160 16.39 1.02 -7.95
N PRO A 161 15.70 -0.09 -8.36
CA PRO A 161 14.86 -0.87 -7.44
C PRO A 161 15.65 -1.44 -6.26
N LYS A 162 16.93 -1.83 -6.45
CA LYS A 162 17.80 -2.30 -5.36
C LYS A 162 18.10 -1.19 -4.36
N LEU A 163 18.29 0.06 -4.83
CA LEU A 163 18.51 1.19 -3.92
C LEU A 163 17.26 1.45 -3.08
N GLY A 164 16.08 1.37 -3.68
CA GLY A 164 14.81 1.43 -2.96
C GLY A 164 14.70 0.37 -1.88
N LEU A 165 15.03 -0.89 -2.22
CA LEU A 165 15.07 -1.98 -1.25
C LEU A 165 16.03 -1.69 -0.09
N TYR A 166 17.28 -1.30 -0.37
CA TYR A 166 18.25 -1.01 0.69
C TYR A 166 17.82 0.17 1.57
N THR A 167 17.23 1.20 0.99
CA THR A 167 16.67 2.34 1.74
C THR A 167 15.55 1.89 2.67
N THR A 168 14.62 1.06 2.18
CA THR A 168 13.51 0.54 3.00
C THR A 168 14.02 -0.40 4.09
N LEU A 169 14.99 -1.27 3.79
CA LEU A 169 15.62 -2.13 4.79
C LEU A 169 16.32 -1.28 5.87
N ALA A 170 17.10 -0.27 5.48
CA ALA A 170 17.76 0.63 6.43
C ALA A 170 16.75 1.37 7.33
N ALA A 171 15.67 1.89 6.76
CA ALA A 171 14.59 2.53 7.51
C ALA A 171 13.92 1.54 8.49
N GLY A 172 13.52 0.36 8.02
CA GLY A 172 12.84 -0.61 8.88
C GLY A 172 13.73 -1.20 9.98
N PHE A 173 14.99 -1.53 9.68
CA PHE A 173 15.93 -1.94 10.74
C PHE A 173 16.19 -0.82 11.74
N SER A 174 16.30 0.44 11.27
CA SER A 174 16.41 1.60 12.14
C SER A 174 15.18 1.72 13.07
N ASN A 175 13.97 1.53 12.54
CA ASN A 175 12.75 1.51 13.35
C ASN A 175 12.84 0.46 14.46
N MET A 176 13.09 -0.81 14.11
CA MET A 176 13.18 -1.90 15.09
C MET A 176 14.25 -1.65 16.17
N ILE A 177 15.42 -1.09 15.78
CA ILE A 177 16.50 -0.77 16.71
C ILE A 177 16.09 0.37 17.63
N PHE A 178 15.47 1.44 17.10
CA PHE A 178 15.04 2.56 17.92
C PHE A 178 13.83 2.22 18.78
N ASP A 179 12.90 1.36 18.34
CA ASP A 179 11.84 0.81 19.19
C ASP A 179 12.44 0.08 20.39
N PHE A 180 13.41 -0.80 20.17
CA PHE A 180 14.10 -1.48 21.27
C PHE A 180 14.79 -0.48 22.19
N ILE A 181 15.54 0.47 21.67
CA ILE A 181 16.29 1.45 22.46
C ILE A 181 15.35 2.40 23.23
N LEU A 182 14.39 3.02 22.52
CA LEU A 182 13.57 4.10 23.09
C LEU A 182 12.38 3.59 23.91
N ILE A 183 11.92 2.36 23.67
CA ILE A 183 10.77 1.78 24.39
C ILE A 183 11.23 0.80 25.45
N ALA A 184 12.15 -0.14 25.11
CA ALA A 184 12.53 -1.20 26.03
C ALA A 184 13.71 -0.79 26.95
N VAL A 185 14.71 -0.04 26.45
CA VAL A 185 15.89 0.38 27.25
C VAL A 185 15.65 1.72 27.94
N PHE A 186 15.17 2.74 27.22
CA PHE A 186 14.88 4.08 27.77
C PHE A 186 13.38 4.31 27.95
N PRO A 187 12.62 3.63 28.71
CA PRO A 187 11.17 3.50 28.70
C PRO A 187 10.41 4.83 28.44
N LEU A 188 10.60 5.41 27.25
CA LEU A 188 9.96 6.66 26.84
C LEU A 188 8.49 6.46 26.44
N GLY A 189 7.96 5.25 26.57
CA GLY A 189 6.56 4.94 26.30
C GLY A 189 6.17 5.24 24.85
N ILE A 190 5.00 5.84 24.69
CA ILE A 190 4.44 6.16 23.37
C ILE A 190 5.28 7.21 22.60
N THR A 191 5.97 8.09 23.31
CA THR A 191 6.92 9.03 22.71
C THR A 191 8.06 8.31 22.02
N GLY A 192 8.60 7.25 22.68
CA GLY A 192 9.65 6.40 22.11
C GLY A 192 9.23 5.75 20.81
N ALA A 193 8.02 5.18 20.76
CA ALA A 193 7.44 4.58 19.55
C ALA A 193 7.30 5.60 18.41
N ALA A 194 6.72 6.77 18.69
CA ALA A 194 6.54 7.82 17.68
C ALA A 194 7.88 8.35 17.14
N LEU A 195 8.89 8.52 18.00
CA LEU A 195 10.22 8.96 17.60
C LEU A 195 10.95 7.89 16.77
N ALA A 196 10.89 6.62 17.16
CA ALA A 196 11.48 5.51 16.41
C ALA A 196 10.93 5.44 14.97
N THR A 197 9.61 5.53 14.86
CA THR A 197 8.91 5.59 13.57
C THR A 197 9.32 6.83 12.77
N GLY A 198 9.33 8.01 13.38
CA GLY A 198 9.70 9.26 12.72
C GLY A 198 11.15 9.30 12.22
N ILE A 199 12.11 8.78 12.99
CA ILE A 199 13.52 8.67 12.59
C ILE A 199 13.65 7.73 11.39
N SER A 200 13.01 6.58 11.44
CA SER A 200 13.02 5.61 10.34
C SER A 200 12.43 6.18 9.05
N GLN A 201 11.31 6.88 9.15
CA GLN A 201 10.69 7.59 8.02
C GLN A 201 11.59 8.70 7.47
N SER A 202 12.36 9.37 8.32
CA SER A 202 13.34 10.39 7.90
C SER A 202 14.48 9.78 7.08
N ILE A 203 14.95 8.59 7.42
CA ILE A 203 15.91 7.84 6.62
C ILE A 203 15.28 7.48 5.26
N GLY A 204 14.07 6.91 5.26
CA GLY A 204 13.36 6.50 4.06
C GLY A 204 13.00 7.64 3.12
N GLY A 205 12.70 8.83 3.65
CA GLY A 205 12.25 9.99 2.90
C GLY A 205 13.37 10.94 2.47
N PHE A 206 14.26 11.34 3.38
CA PHE A 206 15.27 12.35 3.05
C PHE A 206 16.49 11.78 2.32
N PHE A 207 16.90 10.55 2.59
CA PHE A 207 18.03 9.95 1.87
C PHE A 207 17.81 9.94 0.34
N PRO A 208 16.63 9.53 -0.20
CA PRO A 208 16.38 9.61 -1.63
C PRO A 208 16.48 11.03 -2.19
N VAL A 209 15.94 12.03 -1.48
CA VAL A 209 16.03 13.44 -1.91
C VAL A 209 17.48 13.84 -2.07
N ILE A 210 18.31 13.59 -1.05
CA ILE A 210 19.75 13.91 -1.08
C ILE A 210 20.47 13.16 -2.22
N TYR A 211 20.11 11.88 -2.45
CA TYR A 211 20.70 11.08 -3.53
C TYR A 211 20.39 11.67 -4.90
N PHE A 212 19.13 12.08 -5.16
CA PHE A 212 18.74 12.62 -6.46
C PHE A 212 19.10 14.10 -6.67
N MET A 213 19.43 14.85 -5.59
CA MET A 213 20.00 16.19 -5.67
C MET A 213 21.46 16.16 -6.11
N LYS A 214 22.22 15.16 -5.68
CA LYS A 214 23.65 15.01 -6.05
C LYS A 214 23.79 14.40 -7.44
N LYS A 215 24.98 14.60 -8.07
CA LYS A 215 25.33 13.86 -9.29
C LYS A 215 25.28 12.35 -8.99
N ASN A 216 24.44 11.62 -9.70
CA ASN A 216 24.22 10.21 -9.52
C ASN A 216 24.20 9.47 -10.87
N ARG A 217 24.23 8.14 -10.84
CA ARG A 217 24.17 7.28 -12.03
C ARG A 217 22.74 6.86 -12.42
N SER A 218 21.73 7.66 -12.05
CA SER A 218 20.34 7.44 -12.43
C SER A 218 19.98 8.24 -13.67
N LEU A 219 18.91 7.84 -14.34
CA LEU A 219 18.31 8.60 -15.44
C LEU A 219 17.61 9.87 -14.91
N LEU A 220 17.17 9.86 -13.64
CA LEU A 220 16.41 10.93 -13.04
C LEU A 220 17.27 11.73 -12.06
N ARG A 221 17.02 13.05 -12.03
CA ARG A 221 17.66 14.02 -11.14
C ARG A 221 16.67 15.08 -10.73
N ILE A 222 16.87 15.65 -9.56
CA ILE A 222 16.16 16.86 -9.14
C ILE A 222 16.76 18.05 -9.91
N VAL A 223 15.91 18.78 -10.62
CA VAL A 223 16.30 19.93 -11.45
C VAL A 223 15.43 21.14 -11.09
N PRO A 224 15.95 22.39 -11.24
CA PRO A 224 15.11 23.57 -11.07
C PRO A 224 13.91 23.52 -12.02
N THR A 225 12.70 23.66 -11.46
CA THR A 225 11.46 23.64 -12.25
C THR A 225 10.39 24.52 -11.61
N LYS A 226 9.47 25.02 -12.43
CA LYS A 226 8.25 25.67 -11.96
C LYS A 226 7.17 24.61 -11.73
N LEU A 227 6.30 24.83 -10.77
CA LEU A 227 5.13 23.97 -10.57
C LEU A 227 4.10 24.28 -11.65
N GLU A 228 3.69 23.24 -12.36
CA GLU A 228 2.67 23.30 -13.39
C GLU A 228 1.45 22.49 -12.93
N ALA A 229 0.26 23.08 -12.97
CA ALA A 229 -0.95 22.44 -12.48
C ALA A 229 -1.31 21.17 -13.26
N PHE A 230 -1.15 21.16 -14.59
CA PHE A 230 -1.56 20.04 -15.44
C PHE A 230 -0.85 18.72 -15.11
N PRO A 231 0.49 18.63 -15.00
CA PRO A 231 1.17 17.39 -14.62
C PRO A 231 0.81 16.93 -13.20
N ILE A 232 0.63 17.88 -12.27
CA ILE A 232 0.27 17.58 -10.88
C ILE A 232 -1.13 16.96 -10.80
N ILE A 233 -2.13 17.60 -11.44
CA ILE A 233 -3.51 17.08 -11.48
C ILE A 233 -3.56 15.74 -12.19
N ARG A 234 -2.79 15.56 -13.26
CA ARG A 234 -2.72 14.28 -13.99
C ARG A 234 -2.11 13.18 -13.14
N ALA A 235 -1.02 13.45 -12.43
CA ALA A 235 -0.41 12.51 -11.50
C ALA A 235 -1.38 12.17 -10.34
N ALA A 236 -2.03 13.17 -9.74
CA ALA A 236 -3.02 12.98 -8.70
C ALA A 236 -4.20 12.11 -9.18
N SER A 237 -4.73 12.37 -10.38
CA SER A 237 -5.79 11.56 -11.00
C SER A 237 -5.35 10.12 -11.23
N ASN A 238 -4.11 9.89 -11.69
CA ASN A 238 -3.58 8.55 -11.91
C ASN A 238 -3.37 7.78 -10.61
N GLY A 239 -2.95 8.45 -9.54
CA GLY A 239 -2.72 7.83 -8.23
C GLY A 239 -3.97 7.81 -7.34
N ALA A 240 -5.10 8.37 -7.78
CA ALA A 240 -6.32 8.45 -6.98
C ALA A 240 -6.85 7.09 -6.53
N SER A 241 -6.57 6.02 -7.28
CA SER A 241 -6.90 4.64 -6.93
C SER A 241 -6.30 4.21 -5.59
N GLU A 242 -5.07 4.61 -5.30
CA GLU A 242 -4.37 4.28 -4.05
C GLU A 242 -5.02 5.00 -2.86
N PHE A 243 -5.35 6.27 -3.04
CA PHE A 243 -6.03 7.07 -2.02
C PHE A 243 -7.42 6.51 -1.70
N MET A 244 -8.19 6.17 -2.74
CA MET A 244 -9.51 5.53 -2.59
C MET A 244 -9.39 4.20 -1.84
N THR A 245 -8.40 3.39 -2.17
CA THR A 245 -8.16 2.11 -1.51
C THR A 245 -7.85 2.30 -0.01
N ASN A 246 -6.97 3.26 0.34
CA ASN A 246 -6.60 3.51 1.74
C ASN A 246 -7.80 3.97 2.60
N ILE A 247 -8.56 4.95 2.11
CA ILE A 247 -9.75 5.45 2.82
C ILE A 247 -10.79 4.34 2.96
N SER A 248 -11.07 3.63 1.87
CA SER A 248 -12.07 2.56 1.86
C SER A 248 -11.70 1.43 2.81
N SER A 249 -10.43 1.06 2.88
CA SER A 249 -9.95 -0.01 3.77
C SER A 249 -10.21 0.31 5.25
N SER A 250 -10.03 1.58 5.65
CA SER A 250 -10.33 2.01 7.02
C SER A 250 -11.82 1.90 7.36
N LEU A 251 -12.70 2.37 6.45
CA LEU A 251 -14.15 2.27 6.62
C LEU A 251 -14.63 0.81 6.65
N VAL A 252 -14.11 -0.01 5.76
CA VAL A 252 -14.47 -1.42 5.67
C VAL A 252 -13.99 -2.19 6.91
N SER A 253 -12.79 -1.93 7.41
CA SER A 253 -12.30 -2.53 8.66
C SER A 253 -13.20 -2.21 9.85
N MET A 254 -13.71 -0.97 9.94
CA MET A 254 -14.68 -0.58 10.95
C MET A 254 -15.99 -1.39 10.82
N LEU A 255 -16.51 -1.56 9.61
CA LEU A 255 -17.72 -2.36 9.37
C LEU A 255 -17.50 -3.83 9.71
N PHE A 256 -16.32 -4.39 9.39
CA PHE A 256 -15.94 -5.75 9.81
C PHE A 256 -16.02 -5.90 11.32
N ASN A 257 -15.40 -5.00 12.07
CA ASN A 257 -15.40 -5.04 13.53
C ASN A 257 -16.83 -4.96 14.11
N ILE A 258 -17.67 -4.09 13.56
CA ILE A 258 -19.08 -3.97 13.99
C ILE A 258 -19.83 -5.29 13.75
N GLN A 259 -19.70 -5.88 12.57
CA GLN A 259 -20.38 -7.13 12.23
C GLN A 259 -19.84 -8.31 13.06
N LEU A 260 -18.52 -8.40 13.24
CA LEU A 260 -17.89 -9.46 14.03
C LEU A 260 -18.29 -9.37 15.50
N LEU A 261 -18.31 -8.16 16.07
CA LEU A 261 -18.77 -7.95 17.44
C LEU A 261 -20.24 -8.39 17.62
N LYS A 262 -21.09 -8.10 16.64
CA LYS A 262 -22.50 -8.49 16.66
C LYS A 262 -22.73 -10.00 16.59
N TYR A 263 -21.96 -10.74 15.77
CA TYR A 263 -22.20 -12.15 15.49
C TYR A 263 -21.32 -13.12 16.28
N LEU A 264 -20.10 -12.70 16.64
CA LEU A 264 -19.07 -13.57 17.26
C LEU A 264 -18.48 -12.95 18.55
N GLY A 265 -18.92 -11.76 18.94
CA GLY A 265 -18.38 -11.06 20.10
C GLY A 265 -16.89 -10.70 19.94
N GLU A 266 -16.19 -10.56 21.07
CA GLU A 266 -14.78 -10.20 21.10
C GLU A 266 -13.88 -11.23 20.42
N ASN A 267 -14.22 -12.53 20.47
CA ASN A 267 -13.47 -13.57 19.79
C ASN A 267 -13.45 -13.40 18.26
N GLY A 268 -14.56 -12.90 17.67
CA GLY A 268 -14.60 -12.60 16.25
C GLY A 268 -13.65 -11.46 15.86
N VAL A 269 -13.60 -10.39 16.66
CA VAL A 269 -12.70 -9.26 16.44
C VAL A 269 -11.24 -9.67 16.61
N ALA A 270 -10.94 -10.50 17.62
CA ALA A 270 -9.59 -11.02 17.84
C ALA A 270 -9.13 -11.91 16.67
N ALA A 271 -10.00 -12.80 16.17
CA ALA A 271 -9.72 -13.64 15.00
C ALA A 271 -9.44 -12.79 13.74
N TYR A 272 -10.18 -11.70 13.55
CA TYR A 272 -9.97 -10.77 12.44
C TYR A 272 -8.61 -10.06 12.55
N GLY A 273 -8.19 -9.67 13.75
CA GLY A 273 -6.87 -9.09 13.97
C GLY A 273 -5.74 -10.02 13.50
N VAL A 274 -5.80 -11.31 13.85
CA VAL A 274 -4.82 -12.32 13.39
C VAL A 274 -4.83 -12.46 11.87
N LEU A 275 -6.03 -12.48 11.28
CA LEU A 275 -6.20 -12.59 9.83
C LEU A 275 -5.62 -11.39 9.09
N MET A 276 -5.75 -10.16 9.65
CA MET A 276 -5.19 -8.96 9.07
C MET A 276 -3.67 -8.99 9.00
N TYR A 277 -2.97 -9.51 10.00
CA TYR A 277 -1.50 -9.64 9.94
C TYR A 277 -1.06 -10.54 8.77
N ALA A 278 -1.72 -11.67 8.56
CA ALA A 278 -1.44 -12.52 7.40
C ALA A 278 -1.80 -11.84 6.07
N GLN A 279 -2.92 -11.14 6.03
CA GLN A 279 -3.35 -10.38 4.85
C GLN A 279 -2.33 -9.34 4.44
N PHE A 280 -1.75 -8.56 5.36
CA PHE A 280 -0.75 -7.56 5.04
C PHE A 280 0.46 -8.15 4.31
N ILE A 281 0.93 -9.33 4.73
CA ILE A 281 2.06 -10.00 4.08
C ILE A 281 1.68 -10.50 2.68
N PHE A 282 0.52 -11.14 2.53
CA PHE A 282 0.11 -11.72 1.25
C PHE A 282 -0.23 -10.65 0.21
N VAL A 283 -0.94 -9.59 0.61
CA VAL A 283 -1.28 -8.47 -0.28
C VAL A 283 -0.03 -7.67 -0.66
N ALA A 284 0.98 -7.59 0.21
CA ALA A 284 2.25 -6.95 -0.09
C ALA A 284 2.96 -7.56 -1.31
N ILE A 285 2.76 -8.86 -1.58
CA ILE A 285 3.31 -9.52 -2.78
C ILE A 285 2.67 -8.94 -4.05
N PHE A 286 1.34 -8.82 -4.07
CA PHE A 286 0.62 -8.26 -5.23
C PHE A 286 0.96 -6.79 -5.43
N PHE A 287 0.94 -6.01 -4.35
CA PHE A 287 1.24 -4.59 -4.39
C PHE A 287 2.70 -4.33 -4.79
N GLY A 288 3.64 -5.07 -4.22
CA GLY A 288 5.06 -4.96 -4.57
C GLY A 288 5.33 -5.32 -6.04
N TYR A 289 4.64 -6.32 -6.57
CA TYR A 289 4.71 -6.65 -7.99
C TYR A 289 4.16 -5.52 -8.87
N THR A 290 2.97 -5.00 -8.55
CA THR A 290 2.33 -3.95 -9.35
C THR A 290 3.11 -2.65 -9.34
N VAL A 291 3.63 -2.22 -8.19
CA VAL A 291 4.52 -1.06 -8.07
C VAL A 291 5.80 -1.28 -8.89
N GLY A 292 6.33 -2.51 -8.89
CA GLY A 292 7.52 -2.87 -9.65
C GLY A 292 7.35 -2.84 -11.16
N ILE A 293 6.20 -3.32 -11.68
CA ILE A 293 5.98 -3.48 -13.12
C ILE A 293 5.35 -2.25 -13.78
N SER A 294 4.61 -1.42 -13.03
CA SER A 294 3.89 -0.26 -13.57
C SER A 294 4.79 0.73 -14.33
N PRO A 295 5.98 1.11 -13.84
CA PRO A 295 6.88 2.00 -14.60
C PRO A 295 7.36 1.40 -15.93
N VAL A 296 7.52 0.07 -16.01
CA VAL A 296 7.92 -0.63 -17.24
C VAL A 296 6.80 -0.57 -18.27
N ILE A 297 5.56 -0.85 -17.85
CA ILE A 297 4.37 -0.76 -18.71
C ILE A 297 4.20 0.67 -19.22
N SER A 298 4.30 1.66 -18.31
CA SER A 298 4.15 3.07 -18.66
C SER A 298 5.24 3.57 -19.63
N TYR A 299 6.48 3.10 -19.45
CA TYR A 299 7.59 3.39 -20.37
C TYR A 299 7.28 2.89 -21.78
N HIS A 300 6.91 1.61 -21.93
CA HIS A 300 6.62 1.03 -23.23
C HIS A 300 5.36 1.60 -23.87
N TYR A 301 4.38 1.99 -23.06
CA TYR A 301 3.22 2.74 -23.54
C TYR A 301 3.62 4.12 -24.09
N GLY A 302 4.51 4.85 -23.39
CA GLY A 302 5.05 6.12 -23.86
C GLY A 302 5.93 5.99 -25.11
N ALA A 303 6.64 4.87 -25.25
CA ALA A 303 7.44 4.54 -26.43
C ALA A 303 6.60 3.98 -27.61
N GLU A 304 5.27 3.94 -27.48
CA GLU A 304 4.33 3.37 -28.47
C GLU A 304 4.63 1.91 -28.86
N ASN A 305 5.32 1.17 -27.97
CA ASN A 305 5.68 -0.22 -28.16
C ASN A 305 4.55 -1.16 -27.74
N ALA A 306 3.49 -1.22 -28.55
CA ALA A 306 2.31 -2.02 -28.27
C ALA A 306 2.60 -3.52 -28.10
N SER A 307 3.62 -4.04 -28.80
CA SER A 307 4.02 -5.46 -28.69
C SER A 307 4.56 -5.78 -27.30
N GLU A 308 5.35 -4.88 -26.71
CA GLU A 308 5.90 -5.08 -25.39
C GLU A 308 4.86 -4.82 -24.30
N VAL A 309 3.96 -3.84 -24.47
CA VAL A 309 2.82 -3.63 -23.56
C VAL A 309 1.97 -4.90 -23.49
N LYS A 310 1.69 -5.53 -24.63
CA LYS A 310 0.97 -6.81 -24.69
C LYS A 310 1.74 -7.95 -24.01
N ASN A 311 3.05 -8.06 -24.24
CA ASN A 311 3.92 -9.05 -23.62
C ASN A 311 3.91 -8.90 -22.08
N LEU A 312 4.06 -7.67 -21.58
CA LEU A 312 4.00 -7.35 -20.16
C LEU A 312 2.63 -7.64 -19.55
N PHE A 313 1.55 -7.28 -20.24
CA PHE A 313 0.18 -7.59 -19.85
C PHE A 313 0.01 -9.10 -19.63
N GLN A 314 0.29 -9.90 -20.65
CA GLN A 314 0.09 -11.35 -20.59
C GLN A 314 0.93 -11.99 -19.46
N LYS A 315 2.22 -11.66 -19.38
CA LYS A 315 3.13 -12.22 -18.37
C LYS A 315 2.76 -11.78 -16.96
N SER A 316 2.30 -10.54 -16.78
CA SER A 316 1.87 -10.05 -15.47
C SER A 316 0.63 -10.77 -14.97
N TYR A 317 -0.36 -11.00 -15.84
CA TYR A 317 -1.56 -11.74 -15.43
C TYR A 317 -1.28 -13.22 -15.17
N ILE A 318 -0.35 -13.84 -15.91
CA ILE A 318 0.11 -15.20 -15.59
C ILE A 318 0.80 -15.24 -14.24
N PHE A 319 1.73 -14.30 -13.97
CA PHE A 319 2.44 -14.24 -12.68
C PHE A 319 1.47 -14.03 -11.51
N ILE A 320 0.59 -13.05 -11.63
CA ILE A 320 -0.40 -12.74 -10.58
C ILE A 320 -1.36 -13.91 -10.40
N GLY A 321 -1.84 -14.54 -11.48
CA GLY A 321 -2.73 -15.70 -11.39
C GLY A 321 -2.09 -16.87 -10.66
N ILE A 322 -0.84 -17.22 -11.01
CA ILE A 322 -0.09 -18.27 -10.32
C ILE A 322 0.14 -17.89 -8.84
N SER A 323 0.55 -16.65 -8.57
CA SER A 323 0.77 -16.17 -7.20
C SER A 323 -0.53 -16.19 -6.38
N SER A 324 -1.67 -15.80 -6.97
CA SER A 324 -2.99 -15.83 -6.32
C SER A 324 -3.39 -17.25 -5.91
N VAL A 325 -3.24 -18.22 -6.80
CA VAL A 325 -3.51 -19.64 -6.49
C VAL A 325 -2.56 -20.15 -5.41
N LEU A 326 -1.26 -19.87 -5.54
CA LEU A 326 -0.24 -20.31 -4.59
C LEU A 326 -0.49 -19.73 -3.20
N ILE A 327 -0.76 -18.44 -3.08
CA ILE A 327 -1.06 -17.76 -1.81
C ILE A 327 -2.33 -18.34 -1.19
N THR A 328 -3.38 -18.56 -1.98
CA THR A 328 -4.64 -19.16 -1.50
C THR A 328 -4.40 -20.56 -0.93
N VAL A 329 -3.64 -21.39 -1.65
CA VAL A 329 -3.30 -22.75 -1.20
C VAL A 329 -2.45 -22.71 0.06
N ILE A 330 -1.40 -21.88 0.10
CA ILE A 330 -0.54 -21.70 1.28
C ILE A 330 -1.37 -21.22 2.47
N CYS A 331 -2.18 -20.17 2.30
CA CYS A 331 -3.03 -19.66 3.37
C CYS A 331 -3.96 -20.74 3.92
N LYS A 332 -4.59 -21.52 3.04
CA LYS A 332 -5.52 -22.59 3.45
C LYS A 332 -4.82 -23.74 4.16
N LEU A 333 -3.67 -24.21 3.66
CA LEU A 333 -2.92 -25.32 4.24
C LEU A 333 -2.28 -24.94 5.57
N PHE A 334 -1.76 -23.71 5.69
CA PHE A 334 -1.07 -23.25 6.89
C PHE A 334 -1.98 -22.51 7.87
N SER A 335 -3.27 -22.34 7.56
CA SER A 335 -4.23 -21.66 8.46
C SER A 335 -4.25 -22.20 9.88
N PRO A 336 -4.22 -23.55 10.16
CA PRO A 336 -4.18 -24.03 11.53
C PRO A 336 -2.91 -23.64 12.28
N TYR A 337 -1.75 -23.70 11.60
CA TYR A 337 -0.46 -23.34 12.19
C TYR A 337 -0.35 -21.83 12.45
N LEU A 338 -0.83 -21.00 11.51
CA LEU A 338 -0.89 -19.55 11.67
C LEU A 338 -1.82 -19.18 12.83
N ALA A 339 -3.00 -19.76 12.89
CA ALA A 339 -3.93 -19.51 13.97
C ALA A 339 -3.34 -19.96 15.33
N GLN A 340 -2.72 -21.14 15.39
CA GLN A 340 -2.12 -21.66 16.61
C GLN A 340 -0.99 -20.79 17.14
N LEU A 341 -0.19 -20.17 16.25
CA LEU A 341 0.90 -19.27 16.63
C LEU A 341 0.40 -18.06 17.40
N PHE A 342 -0.77 -17.51 17.03
CA PHE A 342 -1.30 -16.28 17.62
C PHE A 342 -2.31 -16.52 18.74
N VAL A 343 -3.13 -17.57 18.63
CA VAL A 343 -4.30 -17.78 19.51
C VAL A 343 -4.40 -19.20 20.07
N GLY A 344 -3.29 -19.96 20.08
CA GLY A 344 -3.22 -21.32 20.60
C GLY A 344 -3.55 -21.48 22.09
N TYR A 345 -3.67 -20.38 22.82
CA TYR A 345 -4.04 -20.36 24.25
C TYR A 345 -5.56 -20.53 24.49
N SER A 346 -6.41 -20.43 23.47
CA SER A 346 -7.86 -20.54 23.55
C SER A 346 -8.40 -21.42 22.43
N THR A 347 -8.97 -22.58 22.78
CA THR A 347 -9.51 -23.54 21.79
C THR A 347 -10.65 -22.93 20.97
N GLU A 348 -11.56 -22.19 21.62
CA GLU A 348 -12.70 -21.56 20.93
C GLU A 348 -12.22 -20.50 19.93
N LEU A 349 -11.31 -19.62 20.33
CA LEU A 349 -10.76 -18.58 19.44
C LEU A 349 -9.94 -19.21 18.31
N LEU A 350 -9.23 -20.32 18.58
CA LEU A 350 -8.48 -21.06 17.57
C LEU A 350 -9.41 -21.60 16.47
N GLU A 351 -10.53 -22.23 16.84
CA GLU A 351 -11.51 -22.77 15.89
C GLU A 351 -12.12 -21.67 15.01
N ILE A 352 -12.51 -20.53 15.63
CA ILE A 352 -13.03 -19.37 14.91
C ILE A 352 -11.97 -18.84 13.93
N THR A 353 -10.71 -18.72 14.36
CA THR A 353 -9.63 -18.19 13.54
C THR A 353 -9.28 -19.10 12.37
N VAL A 354 -9.20 -20.41 12.59
CA VAL A 354 -8.97 -21.39 11.51
C VAL A 354 -10.09 -21.35 10.48
N LYS A 355 -11.34 -21.26 10.93
CA LYS A 355 -12.50 -21.15 10.06
C LYS A 355 -12.48 -19.83 9.28
N ALA A 356 -12.12 -18.72 9.93
CA ALA A 356 -11.95 -17.41 9.30
C ALA A 356 -10.92 -17.48 8.17
N PHE A 357 -9.72 -18.01 8.43
CA PHE A 357 -8.68 -18.19 7.40
C PHE A 357 -9.16 -19.08 6.24
N SER A 358 -9.82 -20.19 6.55
CA SER A 358 -10.31 -21.16 5.56
C SER A 358 -11.31 -20.56 4.57
N LEU A 359 -12.12 -19.59 5.00
CA LEU A 359 -13.09 -18.88 4.16
C LEU A 359 -12.48 -17.63 3.51
N TYR A 360 -11.70 -16.87 4.26
CA TYR A 360 -11.11 -15.62 3.78
C TYR A 360 -10.02 -15.83 2.71
N CYS A 361 -9.31 -16.97 2.74
CA CYS A 361 -8.23 -17.25 1.79
C CYS A 361 -8.68 -17.16 0.32
N PHE A 362 -9.96 -17.39 0.00
CA PHE A 362 -10.50 -17.23 -1.35
C PHE A 362 -10.43 -15.79 -1.86
N THR A 363 -10.31 -14.81 -0.96
CA THR A 363 -10.06 -13.42 -1.32
C THR A 363 -8.79 -13.26 -2.16
N PHE A 364 -7.71 -13.97 -1.79
CA PHE A 364 -6.42 -13.86 -2.49
C PHE A 364 -6.46 -14.38 -3.92
N LEU A 365 -7.43 -15.25 -4.25
CA LEU A 365 -7.58 -15.78 -5.60
C LEU A 365 -7.93 -14.68 -6.62
N PHE A 366 -8.68 -13.67 -6.19
CA PHE A 366 -9.22 -12.62 -7.06
C PHE A 366 -8.59 -11.25 -6.83
N SER A 367 -8.16 -10.96 -5.59
CA SER A 367 -7.64 -9.65 -5.21
C SER A 367 -6.40 -9.24 -5.98
N GLY A 368 -5.49 -10.20 -6.27
CA GLY A 368 -4.31 -9.94 -7.08
C GLY A 368 -4.65 -9.50 -8.51
N LEU A 369 -5.64 -10.14 -9.14
CA LEU A 369 -6.08 -9.80 -10.50
C LEU A 369 -6.70 -8.40 -10.57
N ASN A 370 -7.54 -8.05 -9.60
CA ASN A 370 -8.14 -6.72 -9.52
C ASN A 370 -7.10 -5.63 -9.25
N THR A 371 -6.17 -5.90 -8.34
CA THR A 371 -5.05 -4.99 -8.03
C THR A 371 -4.18 -4.76 -9.27
N MET A 372 -3.85 -5.84 -10.01
CA MET A 372 -3.10 -5.73 -11.26
C MET A 372 -3.86 -4.93 -12.31
N THR A 373 -5.19 -5.11 -12.43
CA THR A 373 -5.99 -4.39 -13.41
C THR A 373 -6.02 -2.88 -13.10
N SER A 374 -6.24 -2.50 -11.85
CA SER A 374 -6.18 -1.11 -11.43
C SER A 374 -4.80 -0.49 -11.72
N ALA A 375 -3.72 -1.16 -11.32
CA ALA A 375 -2.35 -0.72 -11.54
C ALA A 375 -1.99 -0.66 -13.04
N PHE A 376 -2.52 -1.57 -13.86
CA PHE A 376 -2.33 -1.56 -15.31
C PHE A 376 -2.93 -0.30 -15.95
N PHE A 377 -4.15 0.08 -15.59
CA PHE A 377 -4.74 1.33 -16.08
C PHE A 377 -4.05 2.58 -15.54
N THR A 378 -3.55 2.56 -14.31
CA THR A 378 -2.66 3.62 -13.80
C THR A 378 -1.40 3.75 -14.65
N ALA A 379 -0.75 2.62 -14.98
CA ALA A 379 0.44 2.60 -15.82
C ALA A 379 0.17 3.10 -17.26
N LEU A 380 -1.03 2.85 -17.79
CA LEU A 380 -1.48 3.40 -19.07
C LEU A 380 -1.92 4.88 -18.98
N ASN A 381 -1.71 5.53 -17.82
CA ASN A 381 -2.11 6.90 -17.55
C ASN A 381 -3.63 7.15 -17.68
N ASN A 382 -4.44 6.14 -17.40
CA ASN A 382 -5.89 6.24 -17.30
C ASN A 382 -6.35 6.11 -15.83
N GLY A 383 -6.06 7.13 -15.04
CA GLY A 383 -6.40 7.19 -13.61
C GLY A 383 -7.91 7.13 -13.33
N LYS A 384 -8.75 7.57 -14.27
CA LYS A 384 -10.22 7.50 -14.09
C LYS A 384 -10.72 6.06 -14.01
N ILE A 385 -10.26 5.19 -14.91
CA ILE A 385 -10.65 3.77 -14.89
C ILE A 385 -10.05 3.09 -13.65
N SER A 386 -8.77 3.35 -13.34
CA SER A 386 -8.12 2.81 -12.16
C SER A 386 -8.85 3.20 -10.87
N ALA A 387 -9.17 4.47 -10.70
CA ALA A 387 -9.92 4.97 -9.55
C ALA A 387 -11.34 4.38 -9.47
N CYS A 388 -12.03 4.24 -10.60
CA CYS A 388 -13.35 3.60 -10.67
C CYS A 388 -13.28 2.13 -10.20
N ILE A 389 -12.32 1.35 -10.70
CA ILE A 389 -12.12 -0.05 -10.28
C ILE A 389 -11.85 -0.12 -8.77
N SER A 390 -10.95 0.71 -8.26
CA SER A 390 -10.61 0.72 -6.84
C SER A 390 -11.80 1.13 -5.97
N PHE A 391 -12.53 2.19 -6.33
CA PHE A 391 -13.69 2.66 -5.59
C PHE A 391 -14.80 1.59 -5.52
N VAL A 392 -15.17 1.04 -6.67
CA VAL A 392 -16.24 0.03 -6.74
C VAL A 392 -15.85 -1.23 -5.98
N ARG A 393 -14.59 -1.66 -6.12
CA ARG A 393 -14.03 -2.83 -5.44
C ARG A 393 -14.01 -2.66 -3.93
N THR A 394 -13.36 -1.61 -3.43
CA THR A 394 -13.01 -1.50 -2.01
C THR A 394 -14.08 -0.80 -1.19
N LEU A 395 -14.86 0.10 -1.76
CA LEU A 395 -15.93 0.76 -1.01
C LEU A 395 -17.30 0.13 -1.32
N LEU A 396 -17.73 0.15 -2.57
CA LEU A 396 -19.09 -0.24 -2.92
C LEU A 396 -19.35 -1.73 -2.65
N PHE A 397 -18.57 -2.63 -3.27
CA PHE A 397 -18.82 -4.06 -3.16
C PHE A 397 -18.47 -4.62 -1.80
N GLN A 398 -17.36 -4.19 -1.19
CA GLN A 398 -17.00 -4.66 0.15
C GLN A 398 -18.04 -4.22 1.20
N THR A 399 -18.44 -2.94 1.17
CA THR A 399 -19.50 -2.45 2.09
C THR A 399 -20.80 -3.20 1.89
N THR A 400 -21.23 -3.40 0.65
CA THR A 400 -22.45 -4.15 0.35
C THR A 400 -22.36 -5.60 0.84
N CYS A 401 -21.28 -6.30 0.52
CA CYS A 401 -21.10 -7.69 0.91
C CYS A 401 -21.03 -7.88 2.42
N ILE A 402 -20.30 -7.02 3.16
CA ILE A 402 -20.17 -7.12 4.61
C ILE A 402 -21.49 -6.80 5.35
N LEU A 403 -22.39 -6.04 4.75
CA LEU A 403 -23.70 -5.76 5.33
C LEU A 403 -24.75 -6.81 4.97
N VAL A 404 -24.70 -7.37 3.76
CA VAL A 404 -25.74 -8.29 3.25
C VAL A 404 -25.44 -9.75 3.56
N LEU A 405 -24.21 -10.23 3.31
CA LEU A 405 -23.89 -11.66 3.44
C LEU A 405 -24.04 -12.22 4.86
N PRO A 406 -23.73 -11.48 5.94
CA PRO A 406 -23.95 -11.97 7.29
C PRO A 406 -25.44 -12.22 7.61
N GLN A 407 -26.36 -11.51 6.95
CA GLN A 407 -27.79 -11.72 7.13
C GLN A 407 -28.28 -13.03 6.49
N LEU A 408 -27.56 -13.49 5.43
CA LEU A 408 -27.89 -14.70 4.69
C LEU A 408 -27.17 -15.95 5.23
N PHE A 409 -25.90 -15.80 5.61
CA PHE A 409 -25.00 -16.91 5.95
C PHE A 409 -24.44 -16.81 7.37
N GLY A 410 -24.96 -15.90 8.21
CA GLY A 410 -24.44 -15.67 9.57
C GLY A 410 -22.95 -15.30 9.59
N PRO A 411 -22.20 -15.77 10.61
CA PRO A 411 -20.77 -15.46 10.75
C PRO A 411 -19.91 -15.84 9.53
N ASN A 412 -20.28 -16.89 8.80
CA ASN A 412 -19.56 -17.30 7.59
C ASN A 412 -19.67 -16.25 6.49
N GLY A 413 -20.79 -15.53 6.40
CA GLY A 413 -21.00 -14.45 5.46
C GLY A 413 -20.03 -13.29 5.69
N ILE A 414 -19.60 -13.04 6.94
CA ILE A 414 -18.60 -12.02 7.25
C ILE A 414 -17.25 -12.40 6.59
N TRP A 415 -16.80 -13.64 6.81
CA TRP A 415 -15.51 -14.10 6.28
C TRP A 415 -15.47 -14.22 4.76
N LEU A 416 -16.63 -14.52 4.13
CA LEU A 416 -16.76 -14.62 2.68
C LEU A 416 -16.99 -13.27 1.99
N SER A 417 -17.33 -12.22 2.74
CA SER A 417 -17.74 -10.92 2.16
C SER A 417 -16.68 -10.31 1.26
N THR A 418 -15.40 -10.37 1.66
CA THR A 418 -14.30 -9.84 0.85
C THR A 418 -14.09 -10.67 -0.41
N ALA A 419 -14.16 -12.00 -0.34
CA ALA A 419 -14.04 -12.86 -1.52
C ALA A 419 -15.16 -12.61 -2.53
N CYS A 420 -16.40 -12.48 -2.07
CA CYS A 420 -17.54 -12.15 -2.94
C CYS A 420 -17.39 -10.75 -3.56
N ALA A 421 -16.95 -9.75 -2.78
CA ALA A 421 -16.69 -8.42 -3.30
C ALA A 421 -15.60 -8.42 -4.38
N GLU A 422 -14.53 -9.20 -4.20
CA GLU A 422 -13.47 -9.35 -5.19
C GLU A 422 -13.94 -10.05 -6.49
N ILE A 423 -14.84 -11.02 -6.40
CA ILE A 423 -15.48 -11.65 -7.57
C ILE A 423 -16.32 -10.63 -8.34
N LEU A 424 -17.14 -9.85 -7.64
CA LEU A 424 -17.92 -8.78 -8.28
C LEU A 424 -17.03 -7.72 -8.91
N ALA A 425 -15.94 -7.32 -8.24
CA ALA A 425 -14.97 -6.39 -8.78
C ALA A 425 -14.25 -6.93 -10.03
N LEU A 426 -14.01 -8.25 -10.07
CA LEU A 426 -13.39 -8.87 -11.24
C LEU A 426 -14.24 -8.74 -12.49
N THR A 427 -15.57 -8.76 -12.37
CA THR A 427 -16.47 -8.53 -13.52
C THR A 427 -16.27 -7.13 -14.12
N ILE A 428 -16.14 -6.11 -13.25
CA ILE A 428 -15.85 -4.72 -13.68
C ILE A 428 -14.46 -4.61 -14.28
N SER A 429 -13.47 -5.27 -13.67
CA SER A 429 -12.10 -5.33 -14.18
C SER A 429 -12.06 -5.93 -15.59
N ILE A 430 -12.72 -7.06 -15.79
CA ILE A 430 -12.83 -7.73 -17.11
C ILE A 430 -13.58 -6.83 -18.10
N TYR A 431 -14.66 -6.19 -17.69
CA TYR A 431 -15.39 -5.26 -18.55
C TYR A 431 -14.47 -4.16 -19.12
N PHE A 432 -13.71 -3.48 -18.28
CA PHE A 432 -12.78 -2.45 -18.74
C PHE A 432 -11.64 -3.03 -19.61
N LEU A 433 -11.11 -4.19 -19.24
CA LEU A 433 -10.08 -4.85 -20.04
C LEU A 433 -10.59 -5.26 -21.44
N VAL A 434 -11.83 -5.65 -21.59
CA VAL A 434 -12.42 -6.02 -22.88
C VAL A 434 -12.78 -4.81 -23.71
N THR A 435 -13.44 -3.80 -23.10
CA THR A 435 -13.93 -2.61 -23.81
C THR A 435 -12.80 -1.67 -24.25
N ARG A 436 -11.67 -1.64 -23.54
CA ARG A 436 -10.53 -0.75 -23.81
C ARG A 436 -9.36 -1.42 -24.52
N LYS A 437 -9.49 -2.68 -24.94
CA LYS A 437 -8.41 -3.46 -25.57
C LYS A 437 -7.85 -2.80 -26.83
N ASP A 438 -8.72 -2.19 -27.64
CA ASP A 438 -8.34 -1.60 -28.93
C ASP A 438 -7.70 -0.22 -28.73
N GLU A 439 -8.18 0.56 -27.75
CA GLU A 439 -7.61 1.86 -27.39
C GLU A 439 -6.13 1.75 -27.01
N TYR A 440 -5.79 0.73 -26.22
CA TYR A 440 -4.42 0.54 -25.71
C TYR A 440 -3.63 -0.54 -26.43
N ARG A 441 -4.18 -1.18 -27.45
CA ARG A 441 -3.52 -2.16 -28.34
C ARG A 441 -2.83 -3.33 -27.63
N TYR A 442 -3.26 -3.71 -26.42
CA TYR A 442 -2.68 -4.85 -25.67
C TYR A 442 -3.31 -6.20 -26.06
N LYS A 443 -4.30 -6.21 -26.94
CA LYS A 443 -4.86 -7.41 -27.54
C LYS A 443 -4.94 -7.21 -29.06
N LYS A 444 -4.46 -8.18 -29.83
CA LYS A 444 -4.51 -8.13 -31.28
C LYS A 444 -5.96 -8.27 -31.74
N ASN A 445 -6.47 -7.37 -32.61
CA ASN A 445 -7.63 -7.69 -33.41
C ASN A 445 -7.24 -8.85 -34.33
N ARG A 446 -8.06 -9.91 -34.34
CA ARG A 446 -7.93 -10.99 -35.31
C ARG A 446 -8.21 -10.46 -36.72
#